data_5cdd2c969097836e0e62e1261c1c84b0
#
_entry.id   5cdd2c969097836e0e62e1261c1c84b0
#
_cell.length_a   1.000
_cell.length_b   1.000
_cell.length_c   1.000
_cell.angle_alpha   90.00
_cell.angle_beta   90.00
_cell.angle_gamma   90.00
#
_symmetry.space_group_name_H-M   'P 1'
#
loop_
_entity.id
_entity.type
_entity.pdbx_description
1 polymer ?
#
loop_
_entity_poly.entity_id
_entity_poly.type
_entity_poly.pdbx_seq_one_letter_code
_entity_poly.pdbx_strand_id
1 'polypeptide(L)'
;MKQLIVLIACVIQGEAGGLGEIGMFMVADTMAYRYETSQNWDDVLKYYYGYNSEPSDFATSLATRLVTDPWKSFFQCPFAYSDQDRYTQKWPVGNYTYKSLHLKQSWPGK
;
A
#
# COMPACT_ATOMS: atom_id res chain seq x y z
N MET A 1 -18.47 -1.95 6.19
CA MET A 1 -17.23 -1.84 6.98
C MET A 1 -16.41 -3.12 6.95
N LYS A 2 -17.02 -4.22 7.36
CA LYS A 2 -16.29 -5.50 7.42
C LYS A 2 -15.81 -5.96 6.05
N GLN A 3 -16.62 -5.82 5.01
CA GLN A 3 -16.23 -6.18 3.65
C GLN A 3 -15.10 -5.31 3.13
N LEU A 4 -15.11 -4.02 3.46
CA LEU A 4 -14.04 -3.10 3.08
C LEU A 4 -12.73 -3.46 3.77
N ILE A 5 -12.77 -3.81 5.07
CA ILE A 5 -11.59 -4.22 5.82
C ILE A 5 -10.98 -5.47 5.17
N VAL A 6 -11.79 -6.47 4.82
CA VAL A 6 -11.31 -7.68 4.18
C VAL A 6 -10.66 -7.37 2.82
N LEU A 7 -11.29 -6.52 2.02
CA LEU A 7 -10.75 -6.14 0.71
C LEU A 7 -9.39 -5.46 0.87
N ILE A 8 -9.28 -4.49 1.78
CA ILE A 8 -8.01 -3.79 2.03
C ILE A 8 -6.94 -4.77 2.49
N ALA A 9 -7.28 -5.67 3.42
CA ALA A 9 -6.33 -6.68 3.91
C ALA A 9 -5.82 -7.57 2.77
N CYS A 10 -6.71 -8.01 1.88
CA CYS A 10 -6.34 -8.83 0.73
C CYS A 10 -5.41 -8.08 -0.24
N VAL A 11 -5.64 -6.78 -0.44
CA VAL A 11 -4.78 -5.95 -1.29
C VAL A 11 -3.41 -5.76 -0.65
N ILE A 12 -3.34 -5.44 0.64
CA ILE A 12 -2.06 -5.31 1.35
C ILE A 12 -1.27 -6.61 1.26
N GLN A 13 -1.92 -7.74 1.50
CA GLN A 13 -1.27 -9.05 1.43
C GLN A 13 -0.75 -9.34 0.02
N GLY A 14 -1.54 -9.04 -1.01
CA GLY A 14 -1.14 -9.26 -2.40
C GLY A 14 -0.01 -8.34 -2.85
N GLU A 15 -0.01 -7.10 -2.40
CA GLU A 15 1.01 -6.13 -2.78
C GLU A 15 2.37 -6.39 -2.10
N ALA A 16 2.37 -6.79 -0.84
CA ALA A 16 3.59 -6.81 -0.05
C ALA A 16 3.73 -8.01 0.90
N GLY A 17 2.89 -9.03 0.77
CA GLY A 17 2.94 -10.18 1.67
C GLY A 17 4.29 -10.89 1.67
N GLY A 18 4.96 -10.97 0.52
CA GLY A 18 6.29 -11.57 0.40
C GLY A 18 7.40 -10.75 1.02
N LEU A 19 7.15 -9.50 1.38
CA LEU A 19 8.13 -8.61 2.01
C LEU A 19 7.96 -8.53 3.53
N GLY A 20 7.01 -9.28 4.10
CA GLY A 20 6.79 -9.32 5.54
C GLY A 20 6.11 -8.07 6.07
N GLU A 21 6.16 -7.91 7.39
CA GLU A 21 5.40 -6.86 8.09
C GLU A 21 5.85 -5.45 7.71
N ILE A 22 7.14 -5.24 7.51
CA ILE A 22 7.64 -3.91 7.12
C ILE A 22 7.09 -3.51 5.75
N GLY A 23 7.17 -4.39 4.75
CA GLY A 23 6.64 -4.10 3.43
C GLY A 23 5.13 -3.88 3.44
N MET A 24 4.40 -4.69 4.20
CA MET A 24 2.95 -4.53 4.34
C MET A 24 2.59 -3.20 5.00
N PHE A 25 3.33 -2.80 6.03
CA PHE A 25 3.11 -1.49 6.66
C PHE A 25 3.37 -0.36 5.67
N MET A 26 4.44 -0.44 4.90
CA MET A 26 4.76 0.62 3.92
C MET A 26 3.64 0.78 2.89
N VAL A 27 3.09 -0.32 2.37
CA VAL A 27 1.95 -0.26 1.46
C VAL A 27 0.72 0.32 2.16
N ALA A 28 0.42 -0.15 3.37
CA ALA A 28 -0.70 0.39 4.15
C ALA A 28 -0.53 1.89 4.41
N ASP A 29 0.69 2.35 4.62
CA ASP A 29 0.96 3.77 4.83
C ASP A 29 0.67 4.61 3.59
N THR A 30 0.90 4.08 2.38
CA THR A 30 0.47 4.78 1.16
C THR A 30 -1.05 4.89 1.09
N MET A 31 -1.76 3.89 1.55
CA MET A 31 -3.23 3.94 1.63
C MET A 31 -3.69 4.99 2.63
N ALA A 32 -3.03 5.07 3.79
CA ALA A 32 -3.33 6.10 4.79
C ALA A 32 -3.18 7.49 4.17
N TYR A 33 -2.10 7.72 3.42
CA TYR A 33 -1.87 9.01 2.78
C TYR A 33 -2.92 9.32 1.72
N ARG A 34 -3.23 8.35 0.86
CA ARG A 34 -4.28 8.55 -0.17
C ARG A 34 -5.62 8.87 0.47
N TYR A 35 -5.95 8.23 1.59
CA TYR A 35 -7.20 8.51 2.28
C TYR A 35 -7.20 9.90 2.93
N GLU A 36 -6.05 10.37 3.45
CA GLU A 36 -5.92 11.75 3.95
C GLU A 36 -6.34 12.78 2.89
N THR A 37 -6.01 12.52 1.64
CA THR A 37 -6.22 13.47 0.54
C THR A 37 -7.56 13.28 -0.17
N SER A 38 -8.05 12.06 -0.30
CA SER A 38 -9.27 11.77 -1.09
C SER A 38 -10.51 11.56 -0.25
N GLN A 39 -10.38 11.08 0.98
CA GLN A 39 -11.49 10.70 1.85
C GLN A 39 -12.45 9.69 1.19
N ASN A 40 -11.96 8.89 0.24
CA ASN A 40 -12.76 7.97 -0.55
C ASN A 40 -11.97 6.68 -0.80
N TRP A 41 -12.46 5.56 -0.27
CA TRP A 41 -11.76 4.29 -0.36
C TRP A 41 -11.68 3.75 -1.79
N ASP A 42 -12.68 4.01 -2.63
CA ASP A 42 -12.59 3.60 -4.04
C ASP A 42 -11.43 4.31 -4.75
N ASP A 43 -11.22 5.59 -4.46
CA ASP A 43 -10.08 6.33 -4.99
C ASP A 43 -8.76 5.83 -4.41
N VAL A 44 -8.73 5.52 -3.11
CA VAL A 44 -7.52 4.98 -2.46
C VAL A 44 -7.08 3.70 -3.12
N LEU A 45 -8.01 2.79 -3.39
CA LEU A 45 -7.69 1.44 -3.88
C LEU A 45 -7.41 1.38 -5.38
N LYS A 46 -7.64 2.46 -6.12
CA LYS A 46 -7.26 2.51 -7.53
C LYS A 46 -5.77 2.28 -7.69
N TYR A 47 -5.41 1.53 -8.73
CA TYR A 47 -4.02 1.28 -9.12
C TYR A 47 -3.23 0.38 -8.18
N TYR A 48 -3.87 -0.25 -7.19
CA TYR A 48 -3.30 -1.41 -6.52
C TYR A 48 -3.74 -2.66 -7.27
N TYR A 49 -2.80 -3.45 -7.73
CA TYR A 49 -3.08 -4.64 -8.55
C TYR A 49 -2.91 -5.94 -7.80
N GLY A 50 -2.20 -5.91 -6.66
CA GLY A 50 -2.02 -7.09 -5.85
C GLY A 50 -3.29 -7.48 -5.12
N TYR A 51 -3.51 -8.78 -5.01
CA TYR A 51 -4.65 -9.31 -4.27
C TYR A 51 -4.30 -10.73 -3.81
N ASN A 52 -4.53 -11.02 -2.55
CA ASN A 52 -4.40 -12.36 -2.01
C ASN A 52 -5.61 -12.64 -1.12
N SER A 53 -6.38 -13.68 -1.45
CA SER A 53 -7.62 -14.00 -0.76
C SER A 53 -7.41 -14.51 0.67
N GLU A 54 -6.15 -14.77 1.06
CA GLU A 54 -5.81 -15.28 2.39
C GLU A 54 -4.88 -14.28 3.11
N PRO A 55 -5.42 -13.13 3.57
CA PRO A 55 -4.59 -12.14 4.26
C PRO A 55 -4.15 -12.67 5.61
N SER A 56 -2.94 -12.28 6.02
CA SER A 56 -2.42 -12.58 7.35
C SER A 56 -3.16 -11.77 8.41
N ASP A 57 -3.00 -12.18 9.67
CA ASP A 57 -3.53 -11.41 10.80
C ASP A 57 -2.94 -10.00 10.82
N PHE A 58 -1.67 -9.84 10.47
CA PHE A 58 -1.04 -8.53 10.42
C PHE A 58 -1.67 -7.65 9.35
N ALA A 59 -1.88 -8.16 8.12
CA ALA A 59 -2.55 -7.40 7.07
C ALA A 59 -3.97 -7.01 7.50
N THR A 60 -4.68 -7.91 8.16
CA THR A 60 -6.03 -7.64 8.66
C THR A 60 -6.01 -6.55 9.74
N SER A 61 -5.03 -6.58 10.64
CA SER A 61 -4.92 -5.55 11.67
C SER A 61 -4.62 -4.17 11.09
N LEU A 62 -3.77 -4.10 10.07
CA LEU A 62 -3.52 -2.84 9.35
C LEU A 62 -4.79 -2.31 8.68
N ALA A 63 -5.51 -3.19 7.99
CA ALA A 63 -6.75 -2.82 7.30
C ALA A 63 -7.80 -2.31 8.30
N THR A 64 -7.92 -2.98 9.44
CA THR A 64 -8.84 -2.57 10.50
C THR A 64 -8.52 -1.17 10.99
N ARG A 65 -7.23 -0.90 11.26
CA ARG A 65 -6.78 0.43 11.68
C ARG A 65 -7.06 1.49 10.60
N LEU A 66 -6.78 1.19 9.35
CA LEU A 66 -7.01 2.13 8.26
C LEU A 66 -8.47 2.59 8.17
N VAL A 67 -9.41 1.69 8.42
CA VAL A 67 -10.84 1.99 8.31
C VAL A 67 -11.41 2.61 9.58
N THR A 68 -11.02 2.10 10.75
CA THR A 68 -11.66 2.47 12.02
C THR A 68 -10.93 3.54 12.80
N ASP A 69 -9.59 3.60 12.67
CA ASP A 69 -8.73 4.53 13.43
C ASP A 69 -7.45 4.78 12.63
N PRO A 70 -7.57 5.47 11.47
CA PRO A 70 -6.42 5.65 10.58
C PRO A 70 -5.36 6.53 11.24
N TRP A 71 -4.10 6.14 10.99
CA TRP A 71 -2.97 6.96 11.41
C TRP A 71 -2.63 8.00 10.35
N LYS A 72 -1.97 9.06 10.76
CA LYS A 72 -1.40 10.01 9.80
C LYS A 72 -0.19 9.36 9.13
N SER A 73 -0.16 9.35 7.80
CA SER A 73 0.91 8.71 7.03
C SER A 73 2.29 9.22 7.47
N PHE A 74 3.21 8.29 7.71
CA PHE A 74 4.60 8.61 8.04
C PHE A 74 5.38 9.09 6.83
N PHE A 75 5.26 8.37 5.71
CA PHE A 75 6.11 8.61 4.55
C PHE A 75 5.55 9.67 3.61
N GLN A 76 4.27 9.97 3.70
CA GLN A 76 3.60 10.95 2.85
C GLN A 76 3.82 10.66 1.36
N CYS A 77 3.78 9.38 1.01
CA CYS A 77 3.98 8.88 -0.35
C CYS A 77 2.71 8.19 -0.85
N PRO A 78 2.08 8.68 -1.93
CA PRO A 78 0.88 8.02 -2.45
C PRO A 78 1.18 6.81 -3.34
N PHE A 79 2.43 6.63 -3.78
CA PHE A 79 2.77 5.60 -4.75
C PHE A 79 3.73 4.57 -4.17
N ALA A 80 3.43 3.29 -4.43
CA ALA A 80 4.28 2.16 -4.12
C ALA A 80 4.48 1.34 -5.39
N TYR A 81 5.70 0.92 -5.65
CA TYR A 81 6.01 0.08 -6.79
C TYR A 81 7.19 -0.83 -6.49
N SER A 82 7.31 -1.91 -7.26
CA SER A 82 8.41 -2.87 -7.11
C SER A 82 9.41 -2.68 -8.25
N ASP A 83 10.71 -2.68 -7.93
CA ASP A 83 11.77 -2.64 -8.93
C ASP A 83 11.93 -3.98 -9.67
N GLN A 84 11.28 -5.04 -9.16
CA GLN A 84 11.26 -6.35 -9.83
C GLN A 84 10.18 -6.44 -10.90
N ASP A 85 9.22 -5.52 -10.90
CA ASP A 85 8.20 -5.47 -11.94
C ASP A 85 8.82 -4.92 -13.22
N ARG A 86 8.68 -5.67 -14.32
CA ARG A 86 9.29 -5.27 -15.60
C ARG A 86 8.80 -3.90 -16.11
N TYR A 87 7.61 -3.47 -15.70
CA TYR A 87 7.09 -2.16 -16.08
C TYR A 87 7.75 -1.02 -15.33
N THR A 88 8.37 -1.32 -14.19
CA THR A 88 8.94 -0.31 -13.30
C THR A 88 10.47 -0.38 -13.20
N GLN A 89 11.10 -1.33 -13.87
CA GLN A 89 12.55 -1.54 -13.78
C GLN A 89 13.39 -0.30 -14.14
N LYS A 90 12.85 0.59 -14.97
CA LYS A 90 13.54 1.82 -15.39
C LYS A 90 13.13 3.04 -14.59
N TRP A 91 12.26 2.86 -13.61
CA TRP A 91 11.82 3.99 -12.79
C TRP A 91 12.92 4.34 -11.78
N PRO A 92 13.04 5.63 -11.44
CA PRO A 92 14.05 6.03 -10.45
C PRO A 92 13.74 5.43 -9.09
N VAL A 93 14.79 5.29 -8.28
CA VAL A 93 14.67 4.81 -6.91
C VAL A 93 13.68 5.68 -6.14
N GLY A 94 12.89 5.07 -5.28
CA GLY A 94 11.89 5.77 -4.48
C GLY A 94 12.49 6.70 -3.44
N ASN A 95 11.64 7.55 -2.87
CA ASN A 95 12.04 8.38 -1.74
C ASN A 95 12.35 7.53 -0.51
N TYR A 96 11.64 6.40 -0.37
CA TYR A 96 11.89 5.41 0.67
C TYR A 96 11.90 4.03 0.03
N THR A 97 12.84 3.20 0.43
CA THR A 97 13.04 1.88 -0.17
C THR A 97 13.19 0.82 0.91
N TYR A 98 12.52 -0.32 0.71
CA TYR A 98 12.71 -1.51 1.51
C TYR A 98 12.75 -2.71 0.58
N LYS A 99 13.92 -3.36 0.46
CA LYS A 99 14.13 -4.46 -0.50
C LYS A 99 13.73 -4.00 -1.91
N SER A 100 12.81 -4.68 -2.57
CA SER A 100 12.35 -4.32 -3.92
C SER A 100 11.24 -3.27 -3.91
N LEU A 101 10.72 -2.90 -2.75
CA LEU A 101 9.61 -1.95 -2.64
C LEU A 101 10.11 -0.52 -2.55
N HIS A 102 9.53 0.35 -3.36
CA HIS A 102 9.83 1.78 -3.36
C HIS A 102 8.57 2.59 -3.14
N LEU A 103 8.67 3.61 -2.28
CA LEU A 103 7.60 4.59 -2.09
C LEU A 103 8.02 5.91 -2.73
N LYS A 104 7.11 6.57 -3.45
CA LYS A 104 7.36 7.85 -4.13
C LYS A 104 6.34 8.89 -3.73
N GLN A 105 6.80 10.13 -3.58
CA GLN A 105 5.95 11.27 -3.32
C GLN A 105 5.25 11.79 -4.57
N SER A 106 5.80 11.49 -5.74
CA SER A 106 5.19 11.84 -7.02
C SER A 106 5.21 10.63 -7.94
N TRP A 107 4.35 10.64 -8.97
CA TRP A 107 4.28 9.55 -9.92
C TRP A 107 5.61 9.40 -10.67
N PRO A 108 6.27 8.22 -10.58
CA PRO A 108 7.62 8.07 -11.15
C PRO A 108 7.66 8.02 -12.66
N GLY A 109 6.54 7.78 -13.32
CA GLY A 109 6.45 7.69 -14.78
C GLY A 109 6.27 9.02 -15.48
N LYS A 110 6.31 10.13 -14.75
CA LYS A 110 6.14 11.46 -15.34
C LYS A 110 7.42 12.23 -15.44
#